data_c9149640b736476a36909cfd8afaabb5
#
_entry.id   c9149640b736476a36909cfd8afaabb5
#
_cell.length_a   1.000
_cell.length_b   1.000
_cell.length_c   1.000
_cell.angle_alpha   90.00
_cell.angle_beta   90.00
_cell.angle_gamma   90.00
#
_symmetry.space_group_name_H-M   'P 1'
#
loop_
_entity.id
_entity.type
_entity.pdbx_description
1 polymer ?
#
loop_
_entity_poly.entity_id
_entity_poly.type
_entity_poly.pdbx_seq_one_letter_code
_entity_poly.pdbx_strand_id
1 'polypeptide(L)' 'MKTYTMKYGKFDVHGDPAQMIDQITQKSQMAFRTREDLRRTYASLISDYTGDPVRFGSDNDFIEDLLDYGTIKEQI' A
#
# COMPACT_ATOMS: atom_id res chain seq x y z
N MET A 1 9.52 12.51 -9.96
CA MET A 1 8.74 11.36 -9.48
C MET A 1 9.00 11.16 -7.99
N LYS A 2 7.94 11.03 -7.21
CA LYS A 2 8.09 10.85 -5.77
C LYS A 2 8.34 9.38 -5.45
N THR A 3 9.19 9.13 -4.46
CA THR A 3 9.48 7.79 -3.97
C THR A 3 8.99 7.69 -2.53
N TYR A 4 8.41 6.56 -2.20
CA TYR A 4 7.84 6.29 -0.89
C TYR A 4 8.44 5.02 -0.30
N THR A 5 8.62 4.99 1.01
CA THR A 5 9.12 3.82 1.72
C THR A 5 7.97 3.13 2.44
N MET A 6 7.83 1.83 2.23
CA MET A 6 6.86 1.00 2.96
C MET A 6 7.39 0.68 4.34
N LYS A 7 6.57 0.89 5.36
CA LYS A 7 6.91 0.54 6.74
C LYS A 7 6.98 -0.98 6.91
N TYR A 8 6.05 -1.70 6.31
CA TYR A 8 6.01 -3.16 6.35
C TYR A 8 6.61 -3.71 5.07
N GLY A 9 7.56 -4.64 5.18
CA GLY A 9 8.28 -5.19 4.04
C GLY A 9 9.57 -4.47 3.68
N LYS A 10 9.75 -3.24 4.15
CA LYS A 10 10.99 -2.45 4.02
C LYS A 10 11.47 -2.32 2.58
N PHE A 11 10.58 -1.97 1.68
CA PHE A 11 10.94 -1.70 0.28
C PHE A 11 10.36 -0.35 -0.16
N ASP A 12 10.87 0.18 -1.25
CA ASP A 12 10.45 1.46 -1.79
C ASP A 12 9.49 1.27 -2.95
N VAL A 13 8.56 2.21 -3.09
CA VAL A 13 7.64 2.28 -4.23
C VAL A 13 7.62 3.71 -4.77
N HIS A 14 7.24 3.87 -6.03
CA HIS A 14 7.21 5.19 -6.67
C HIS A 14 6.11 5.26 -7.73
N GLY A 15 5.79 6.48 -8.14
CA GLY A 15 4.82 6.72 -9.20
C GLY A 15 3.44 7.05 -8.64
N ASP A 16 2.41 6.80 -9.45
CA ASP A 16 1.02 7.01 -9.04
C ASP A 16 0.51 5.83 -8.19
N PRO A 17 -0.68 5.95 -7.58
CA PRO A 17 -1.20 4.88 -6.73
C PRO A 17 -1.28 3.51 -7.41
N ALA A 18 -1.70 3.45 -8.68
CA ALA A 18 -1.77 2.18 -9.40
C ALA A 18 -0.39 1.57 -9.59
N GLN A 19 0.60 2.39 -9.96
CA GLN A 19 1.99 1.95 -10.10
C GLN A 19 2.57 1.46 -8.78
N MET A 20 2.27 2.17 -7.69
CA MET A 20 2.73 1.78 -6.37
C MET A 20 2.17 0.42 -5.96
N ILE A 21 0.89 0.17 -6.23
CA ILE A 21 0.24 -1.11 -5.92
C ILE A 21 0.86 -2.23 -6.74
N ASP A 22 1.13 -1.99 -8.03
CA ASP A 22 1.79 -2.99 -8.88
C ASP A 22 3.19 -3.35 -8.35
N GLN A 23 3.92 -2.37 -7.85
CA GLN A 23 5.24 -2.60 -7.25
C GLN A 23 5.15 -3.39 -5.94
N ILE A 24 4.16 -3.09 -5.11
CA ILE A 24 3.90 -3.86 -3.89
C ILE A 24 3.62 -5.31 -4.25
N THR A 25 2.81 -5.55 -5.28
CA THR A 25 2.52 -6.90 -5.76
C THR A 25 3.79 -7.64 -6.17
N GLN A 26 4.67 -6.96 -6.92
CA GLN A 26 5.92 -7.56 -7.40
C GLN A 26 6.90 -7.87 -6.27
N LYS A 27 6.98 -7.00 -5.28
CA LYS A 27 7.95 -7.12 -4.18
C LYS A 27 7.42 -7.93 -3.01
N SER A 28 6.11 -8.15 -2.96
CA SER A 28 5.47 -8.97 -1.95
C SER A 28 5.71 -10.46 -2.23
N GLN A 29 5.82 -11.25 -1.18
CA GLN A 29 5.90 -12.71 -1.33
C GLN A 29 4.53 -13.34 -1.52
N MET A 30 3.47 -12.55 -1.42
CA MET A 30 2.09 -13.00 -1.62
C MET A 30 1.70 -12.85 -3.09
N ALA A 31 0.99 -13.84 -3.63
CA ALA A 31 0.49 -13.77 -5.00
C ALA A 31 -0.92 -13.18 -5.01
N PHE A 32 -1.08 -12.08 -5.72
CA PHE A 32 -2.38 -11.43 -5.88
C PHE A 32 -2.80 -11.48 -7.35
N ARG A 33 -4.08 -11.77 -7.59
CA ARG A 33 -4.63 -11.83 -8.96
C ARG A 33 -4.91 -10.44 -9.51
N THR A 34 -5.37 -9.54 -8.64
CA THR A 34 -5.78 -8.19 -9.04
C THR A 34 -5.31 -7.18 -8.01
N ARG A 35 -5.33 -5.90 -8.38
CA ARG A 35 -5.05 -4.83 -7.44
C ARG A 35 -6.08 -4.82 -6.31
N GLU A 36 -7.33 -5.16 -6.60
CA GLU A 36 -8.38 -5.23 -5.58
C GLU A 36 -8.05 -6.28 -4.52
N ASP A 37 -7.57 -7.45 -4.93
CA ASP A 37 -7.16 -8.50 -3.98
C ASP A 37 -6.05 -8.00 -3.07
N LEU A 38 -5.06 -7.32 -3.63
CA LEU A 38 -3.97 -6.74 -2.85
C LEU A 38 -4.51 -5.70 -1.87
N ARG A 39 -5.33 -4.76 -2.35
CA ARG A 39 -5.88 -3.71 -1.51
C ARG A 39 -6.67 -4.28 -0.34
N ARG A 40 -7.53 -5.26 -0.62
CA ARG A 40 -8.36 -5.89 0.41
C ARG A 40 -7.51 -6.59 1.46
N THR A 41 -6.53 -7.38 1.01
CA THR A 41 -5.66 -8.14 1.92
C THR A 41 -4.80 -7.21 2.77
N TYR A 42 -4.13 -6.24 2.15
CA TYR A 42 -3.30 -5.29 2.90
C TYR A 42 -4.10 -4.40 3.82
N ALA A 43 -5.29 -3.95 3.39
CA ALA A 43 -6.15 -3.15 4.24
C ALA A 43 -6.53 -3.90 5.52
N SER A 44 -6.85 -5.17 5.40
CA SER A 44 -7.16 -6.02 6.54
C SER A 44 -5.95 -6.18 7.48
N LEU A 45 -4.78 -6.47 6.91
CA LEU A 45 -3.56 -6.64 7.69
C LEU A 45 -3.17 -5.36 8.43
N ILE A 46 -3.21 -4.23 7.74
CA ILE A 46 -2.84 -2.95 8.32
C ILE A 46 -3.83 -2.55 9.41
N SER A 47 -5.13 -2.75 9.16
CA SER A 47 -6.15 -2.49 10.16
C SER A 47 -5.94 -3.33 11.42
N ASP A 48 -5.58 -4.60 11.26
CA ASP A 48 -5.30 -5.49 12.38
C ASP A 48 -4.08 -5.03 13.19
N TYR A 49 -3.05 -4.52 12.51
CA TYR A 49 -1.84 -4.05 13.19
C TYR A 49 -2.02 -2.69 13.87
N THR A 50 -2.74 -1.78 13.24
CA THR A 50 -2.80 -0.39 13.69
C THR A 50 -4.10 -0.04 14.41
N GLY A 51 -5.16 -0.83 14.17
CA GLY A 51 -6.50 -0.53 14.65
C GLY A 51 -7.21 0.54 13.83
N ASP A 52 -6.59 1.06 12.78
CA ASP A 52 -7.16 2.11 11.93
C ASP A 52 -7.82 1.50 10.70
N PRO A 53 -9.01 1.99 10.30
CA PRO A 53 -9.66 1.48 9.09
C PRO A 53 -8.93 1.97 7.85
N VAL A 54 -8.71 1.05 6.90
CA VAL A 54 -8.07 1.36 5.62
C VAL A 54 -9.07 1.08 4.51
N ARG A 55 -9.33 2.08 3.68
CA ARG A 55 -10.24 1.94 2.54
C ARG A 55 -9.55 1.12 1.44
N PHE A 56 -10.30 0.29 0.77
CA PHE A 56 -9.75 -0.54 -0.30
C PHE A 56 -10.62 -0.53 -1.58
N GLY A 57 -11.54 0.41 -1.68
CA GLY A 57 -12.43 0.51 -2.82
C GLY A 57 -11.79 1.03 -4.09
N SER A 58 -10.68 1.78 -3.97
CA SER A 58 -9.93 2.29 -5.12
C SER A 58 -8.45 2.38 -4.77
N ASP A 59 -7.61 2.44 -5.82
CA ASP A 59 -6.17 2.59 -5.64
C ASP A 59 -5.84 3.90 -4.90
N ASN A 60 -6.50 4.98 -5.29
CA ASN A 60 -6.26 6.29 -4.70
C ASN A 60 -6.62 6.33 -3.21
N ASP A 61 -7.79 5.83 -2.84
CA ASP A 61 -8.24 5.82 -1.46
C ASP A 61 -7.32 4.97 -0.58
N PHE A 62 -6.93 3.82 -1.09
CA PHE A 62 -6.03 2.91 -0.39
C PHE A 62 -4.68 3.58 -0.09
N ILE A 63 -4.04 4.13 -1.11
CA ILE A 63 -2.73 4.78 -0.95
C ILE A 63 -2.84 6.02 -0.07
N GLU A 64 -3.91 6.81 -0.22
CA GLU A 64 -4.14 7.98 0.62
C GLU A 64 -4.19 7.61 2.09
N ASP A 65 -4.91 6.54 2.44
CA ASP A 65 -4.99 6.08 3.83
C ASP A 65 -3.64 5.58 4.33
N LEU A 66 -2.88 4.87 3.49
CA LEU A 66 -1.54 4.42 3.88
C LEU A 66 -0.61 5.60 4.17
N LEU A 67 -0.72 6.67 3.39
CA LEU A 67 0.04 7.90 3.63
C LEU A 67 -0.41 8.58 4.93
N ASP A 68 -1.71 8.69 5.13
CA ASP A 68 -2.28 9.35 6.31
C ASP A 68 -1.88 8.65 7.60
N TYR A 69 -1.82 7.32 7.58
CA TYR A 69 -1.47 6.53 8.76
C TYR A 69 0.03 6.30 8.91
N GLY A 70 0.84 6.79 7.96
CA GLY A 70 2.28 6.63 8.01
C GLY A 70 2.77 5.24 7.67
N THR A 71 1.91 4.39 7.08
CA THR A 71 2.30 3.06 6.61
C THR A 71 3.27 3.16 5.44
N ILE A 72 3.07 4.17 4.58
CA ILE A 72 4.07 4.57 3.59
C ILE A 72 4.43 6.02 3.85
N LYS A 73 5.69 6.36 3.62
CA LYS A 73 6.20 7.71 3.83
C LYS A 73 6.98 8.17 2.62
N GLU A 74 6.75 9.42 2.23
CA GLU A 74 7.49 10.03 1.13
C GLU A 74 8.94 10.20 1.54
N GLN A 75 9.85 9.81 0.65
CA GLN A 75 11.28 10.08 0.82
C GLN A 75 11.57 11.52 0.42
N ILE A 76 12.29 12.21 1.28
CA ILE A 76 12.67 13.60 1.04
C ILE A 76 14.16 13.67 0.72
#